data_bd20e5c6353fb1df2de524ea7fadc1f5
#
_entry.id   bd20e5c6353fb1df2de524ea7fadc1f5
#
_cell.length_a   1.000
_cell.length_b   1.000
_cell.length_c   1.000
_cell.angle_alpha   90.00
_cell.angle_beta   90.00
_cell.angle_gamma   90.00
#
_symmetry.space_group_name_H-M   'P 1'
#
loop_
_entity.id
_entity.type
_entity.pdbx_description
1 polymer ?
#
loop_
_entity_poly.entity_id
_entity_poly.type
_entity_poly.pdbx_seq_one_letter_code
_entity_poly.pdbx_strand_id
1 'polypeptide(L)'
;FANMPYAALPRTPRPLRNEDYLGDVLVQKARQRRNFKFVYKRKIALPQQAGPSADPMYNRLIYLQAEDDLISTGNLLVTSEEHVAELAALSIAVAMPDEGFPRSVDALVNIDVPEFIPPNWRHTKSAEEWAQLILGGASRVGANAPDADLDDLQLKLIHVASQHPYYGAHWFYCHRVNDQPEIVAAMPRDLVIGFNADGMHILDAGEGRAALATFGYADIYRWGGSSSQFSLIIWDAEVESTFELILTTAQAADMAAIILDYINAIMAATGVN
;
A
#
# COMPACT_ATOMS: atom_id res chain seq x y z
N PHE A 1 -10.84 20.85 4.58
CA PHE A 1 -9.61 20.25 4.01
C PHE A 1 -8.30 20.88 4.53
N ALA A 2 -8.33 21.94 5.37
CA ALA A 2 -7.11 22.70 5.72
C ALA A 2 -6.39 22.26 7.00
N ASN A 3 -6.93 21.36 7.82
CA ASN A 3 -6.41 21.06 9.16
C ASN A 3 -6.10 19.57 9.42
N MET A 4 -5.97 18.73 8.42
CA MET A 4 -5.56 17.36 8.67
C MET A 4 -4.02 17.22 8.63
N PRO A 5 -3.44 16.39 9.51
CA PRO A 5 -2.02 16.11 9.46
C PRO A 5 -1.69 15.33 8.18
N TYR A 6 -1.41 16.06 7.11
CA TYR A 6 -1.02 15.53 5.80
C TYR A 6 0.19 14.58 5.83
N ALA A 7 0.90 14.55 6.96
CA ALA A 7 2.10 13.74 7.14
C ALA A 7 1.84 12.23 7.32
N ALA A 8 0.59 11.83 7.59
CA ALA A 8 0.26 10.45 7.96
C ALA A 8 -0.48 9.65 6.87
N LEU A 9 -0.84 10.27 5.74
CA LEU A 9 -1.54 9.57 4.66
C LEU A 9 -0.54 8.94 3.69
N PRO A 10 -0.81 7.72 3.19
CA PRO A 10 -0.04 7.16 2.09
C PRO A 10 -0.02 8.14 0.92
N ARG A 11 1.18 8.48 0.45
CA ARG A 11 1.33 9.37 -0.69
C ARG A 11 1.19 8.57 -1.98
N THR A 12 -0.03 8.16 -2.31
CA THR A 12 -0.28 7.49 -3.59
C THR A 12 0.04 8.44 -4.73
N PRO A 13 1.02 8.12 -5.59
CA PRO A 13 1.27 8.91 -6.78
C PRO A 13 0.01 8.88 -7.68
N ARG A 14 -0.38 10.02 -8.24
CA ARG A 14 -1.44 10.03 -9.25
C ARG A 14 -0.94 9.31 -10.50
N PRO A 15 -1.60 8.23 -10.95
CA PRO A 15 -1.25 7.60 -12.21
C PRO A 15 -1.46 8.57 -13.37
N LEU A 16 -0.53 8.62 -14.30
CA LEU A 16 -0.76 9.28 -15.58
C LEU A 16 -1.65 8.38 -16.43
N ARG A 17 -2.59 9.00 -17.14
CA ARG A 17 -3.47 8.31 -18.10
C ARG A 17 -2.75 8.20 -19.43
N ASN A 18 -3.18 7.28 -20.28
CA ASN A 18 -2.62 7.10 -21.61
C ASN A 18 -2.81 8.35 -22.50
N GLU A 19 -3.83 9.16 -22.20
CA GLU A 19 -4.15 10.40 -22.89
C GLU A 19 -3.39 11.63 -22.35
N ASP A 20 -2.71 11.51 -21.19
CA ASP A 20 -1.98 12.61 -20.57
C ASP A 20 -0.68 12.88 -21.33
N TYR A 21 -0.53 14.08 -21.87
CA TYR A 21 0.74 14.54 -22.43
C TYR A 21 1.67 15.01 -21.33
N LEU A 22 2.86 14.41 -21.23
CA LEU A 22 3.86 14.77 -20.22
C LEU A 22 4.17 16.27 -20.19
N GLY A 23 4.22 16.92 -21.38
CA GLY A 23 4.44 18.35 -21.49
C GLY A 23 3.38 19.19 -20.80
N ASP A 24 2.10 18.82 -20.94
CA ASP A 24 0.99 19.51 -20.29
C ASP A 24 1.01 19.32 -18.77
N VAL A 25 1.32 18.10 -18.31
CA VAL A 25 1.48 17.81 -16.87
C VAL A 25 2.64 18.63 -16.30
N LEU A 26 3.77 18.70 -16.99
CA LEU A 26 4.93 19.51 -16.59
C LEU A 26 4.57 20.99 -16.47
N VAL A 27 3.91 21.56 -17.48
CA VAL A 27 3.49 22.97 -17.48
C VAL A 27 2.50 23.25 -16.34
N GLN A 28 1.53 22.38 -16.13
CA GLN A 28 0.57 22.52 -15.05
C GLN A 28 1.25 22.50 -13.67
N LYS A 29 2.17 21.56 -13.43
CA LYS A 29 2.90 21.44 -12.17
C LYS A 29 3.86 22.61 -11.94
N ALA A 30 4.57 23.06 -12.97
CA ALA A 30 5.42 24.25 -12.91
C ALA A 30 4.64 25.51 -12.53
N ARG A 31 3.44 25.71 -13.10
CA ARG A 31 2.54 26.81 -12.72
C ARG A 31 2.10 26.77 -11.26
N GLN A 32 1.95 25.58 -10.69
CA GLN A 32 1.62 25.39 -9.28
C GLN A 32 2.82 25.65 -8.34
N ARG A 33 4.02 25.87 -8.86
CA ARG A 33 5.28 26.07 -8.10
C ARG A 33 5.53 24.97 -7.08
N ARG A 34 5.11 23.73 -7.35
CA ARG A 34 5.31 22.56 -6.49
C ARG A 34 6.44 21.72 -7.06
N ASN A 35 7.33 21.27 -6.18
CA ASN A 35 8.28 20.24 -6.53
C ASN A 35 7.52 18.93 -6.81
N PHE A 36 7.88 18.27 -7.89
CA PHE A 36 7.30 16.98 -8.27
C PHE A 36 8.37 16.11 -8.92
N LYS A 37 8.14 14.82 -8.92
CA LYS A 37 8.93 13.84 -9.65
C LYS A 37 7.99 12.87 -10.38
N PHE A 38 8.41 12.38 -11.54
CA PHE A 38 7.77 11.21 -12.14
C PHE A 38 8.39 9.96 -11.57
N VAL A 39 7.53 9.00 -11.22
CA VAL A 39 7.96 7.71 -10.70
C VAL A 39 7.39 6.63 -11.62
N TYR A 40 8.27 5.77 -12.12
CA TYR A 40 7.86 4.57 -12.84
C TYR A 40 7.56 3.48 -11.81
N LYS A 41 6.30 3.04 -11.76
CA LYS A 41 5.82 1.99 -10.85
C LYS A 41 4.88 1.05 -11.59
N ARG A 42 4.87 -0.22 -11.18
CA ARG A 42 3.80 -1.14 -11.57
C ARG A 42 2.50 -0.65 -10.95
N LYS A 43 1.46 -0.42 -11.77
CA LYS A 43 0.16 0.09 -11.33
C LYS A 43 -0.68 -1.01 -10.69
N ILE A 44 -0.75 -2.19 -11.32
CA ILE A 44 -1.56 -3.33 -10.88
C ILE A 44 -0.64 -4.42 -10.34
N ALA A 45 -0.85 -4.79 -9.08
CA ALA A 45 -0.11 -5.85 -8.41
C ALA A 45 -1.04 -7.04 -8.19
N LEU A 46 -0.87 -8.11 -8.98
CA LEU A 46 -1.59 -9.37 -8.78
C LEU A 46 -0.74 -10.34 -7.96
N PRO A 47 -1.31 -11.08 -6.98
CA PRO A 47 -0.56 -12.04 -6.16
C PRO A 47 0.19 -13.08 -6.99
N GLN A 48 -0.37 -13.53 -8.11
CA GLN A 48 0.24 -14.49 -9.02
C GLN A 48 1.52 -13.96 -9.68
N GLN A 49 1.71 -12.66 -9.70
CA GLN A 49 2.88 -11.97 -10.26
C GLN A 49 3.90 -11.56 -9.20
N ALA A 50 3.67 -11.89 -7.93
CA ALA A 50 4.61 -11.62 -6.84
C ALA A 50 5.75 -12.66 -6.75
N GLY A 51 5.67 -13.75 -7.54
CA GLY A 51 6.73 -14.76 -7.63
C GLY A 51 7.96 -14.28 -8.41
N PRO A 52 9.08 -15.01 -8.28
CA PRO A 52 10.31 -14.69 -9.01
C PRO A 52 10.09 -14.75 -10.52
N SER A 53 10.54 -13.72 -11.22
CA SER A 53 10.60 -13.68 -12.68
C SER A 53 11.97 -14.21 -13.16
N ALA A 54 12.01 -14.74 -14.39
CA ALA A 54 13.27 -15.06 -15.05
C ALA A 54 14.10 -13.81 -15.41
N ASP A 55 13.51 -12.62 -15.36
CA ASP A 55 14.19 -11.34 -15.57
C ASP A 55 14.66 -10.74 -14.24
N PRO A 56 15.98 -10.73 -13.95
CA PRO A 56 16.52 -10.15 -12.71
C PRO A 56 16.22 -8.66 -12.55
N MET A 57 16.18 -7.90 -13.67
CA MET A 57 15.88 -6.48 -13.63
C MET A 57 14.43 -6.22 -13.19
N TYR A 58 13.50 -7.06 -13.67
CA TYR A 58 12.10 -7.00 -13.21
C TYR A 58 12.01 -7.25 -11.70
N ASN A 59 12.67 -8.30 -11.19
CA ASN A 59 12.68 -8.61 -9.75
C ASN A 59 13.22 -7.44 -8.93
N ARG A 60 14.33 -6.84 -9.37
CA ARG A 60 14.92 -5.67 -8.73
C ARG A 60 13.97 -4.46 -8.72
N LEU A 61 13.27 -4.18 -9.81
CA LEU A 61 12.31 -3.07 -9.88
C LEU A 61 11.11 -3.30 -8.95
N ILE A 62 10.60 -4.53 -8.84
CA ILE A 62 9.52 -4.88 -7.92
C ILE A 62 9.98 -4.75 -6.46
N TYR A 63 11.22 -5.20 -6.15
CA TYR A 63 11.81 -5.00 -4.84
C TYR A 63 11.87 -3.50 -4.48
N LEU A 64 12.44 -2.66 -5.34
CA LEU A 64 12.54 -1.22 -5.11
C LEU A 64 11.17 -0.56 -4.92
N GLN A 65 10.15 -1.02 -5.64
CA GLN A 65 8.79 -0.56 -5.44
C GLN A 65 8.24 -0.98 -4.08
N ALA A 66 8.42 -2.25 -3.70
CA ALA A 66 7.95 -2.76 -2.40
C ALA A 66 8.62 -2.04 -1.24
N GLU A 67 9.93 -1.78 -1.34
CA GLU A 67 10.69 -1.02 -0.34
C GLU A 67 10.21 0.43 -0.25
N ASP A 68 10.01 1.13 -1.39
CA ASP A 68 9.47 2.50 -1.41
C ASP A 68 8.06 2.55 -0.81
N ASP A 69 7.21 1.58 -1.13
CA ASP A 69 5.85 1.49 -0.59
C ASP A 69 5.83 1.18 0.91
N LEU A 70 6.81 0.44 1.41
CA LEU A 70 6.96 0.10 2.83
C LEU A 70 7.54 1.27 3.63
N ILE A 71 8.68 1.82 3.20
CA ILE A 71 9.55 2.69 4.00
C ILE A 71 9.37 4.17 3.67
N SER A 72 9.32 4.52 2.37
CA SER A 72 9.34 5.93 1.96
C SER A 72 7.97 6.55 1.92
N THR A 73 6.99 5.84 1.37
CA THR A 73 5.63 6.36 1.14
C THR A 73 4.64 5.85 2.18
N GLY A 74 4.89 4.70 2.81
CA GLY A 74 3.97 4.06 3.73
C GLY A 74 2.68 3.57 3.04
N ASN A 75 2.72 3.33 1.73
CA ASN A 75 1.58 2.81 0.97
C ASN A 75 1.27 1.35 1.31
N LEU A 76 2.28 0.56 1.67
CA LEU A 76 2.07 -0.76 2.23
C LEU A 76 1.76 -0.60 3.73
N LEU A 77 0.47 -0.65 4.07
CA LEU A 77 0.02 -0.58 5.46
C LEU A 77 0.21 -1.95 6.12
N VAL A 78 1.29 -2.07 6.88
CA VAL A 78 1.55 -3.26 7.70
C VAL A 78 0.78 -3.14 9.01
N THR A 79 0.04 -4.19 9.40
CA THR A 79 -0.86 -4.18 10.56
C THR A 79 -0.33 -4.95 11.77
N SER A 80 0.78 -5.66 11.62
CA SER A 80 1.39 -6.49 12.67
C SER A 80 2.83 -6.07 12.93
N GLU A 81 3.19 -5.92 14.21
CA GLU A 81 4.56 -5.64 14.65
C GLU A 81 5.55 -6.71 14.17
N GLU A 82 5.12 -7.96 14.17
CA GLU A 82 5.94 -9.10 13.75
C GLU A 82 6.30 -8.99 12.27
N HIS A 83 5.33 -8.64 11.43
CA HIS A 83 5.59 -8.43 9.99
C HIS A 83 6.44 -7.18 9.74
N VAL A 84 6.25 -6.12 10.51
CA VAL A 84 7.15 -4.95 10.45
C VAL A 84 8.58 -5.36 10.74
N ALA A 85 8.80 -6.16 11.78
CA ALA A 85 10.13 -6.62 12.17
C ALA A 85 10.77 -7.55 11.12
N GLU A 86 9.98 -8.41 10.47
CA GLU A 86 10.43 -9.29 9.39
C GLU A 86 10.83 -8.50 8.13
N LEU A 87 10.00 -7.56 7.72
CA LEU A 87 10.27 -6.69 6.57
C LEU A 87 11.48 -5.78 6.84
N ALA A 88 11.59 -5.21 8.05
CA ALA A 88 12.75 -4.42 8.45
C ALA A 88 14.03 -5.25 8.46
N ALA A 89 13.98 -6.50 8.95
CA ALA A 89 15.12 -7.39 8.93
C ALA A 89 15.62 -7.68 7.49
N LEU A 90 14.70 -7.93 6.56
CA LEU A 90 15.03 -8.15 5.15
C LEU A 90 15.59 -6.87 4.51
N SER A 91 15.01 -5.70 4.79
CA SER A 91 15.51 -4.41 4.30
C SER A 91 16.94 -4.12 4.80
N ILE A 92 17.21 -4.38 6.08
CA ILE A 92 18.56 -4.25 6.66
C ILE A 92 19.55 -5.20 5.99
N ALA A 93 19.16 -6.48 5.81
CA ALA A 93 20.03 -7.48 5.17
C ALA A 93 20.38 -7.09 3.73
N VAL A 94 19.42 -6.56 2.98
CA VAL A 94 19.65 -6.06 1.61
C VAL A 94 20.51 -4.79 1.59
N ALA A 95 20.37 -3.92 2.59
CA ALA A 95 21.17 -2.68 2.69
C ALA A 95 22.64 -2.93 3.07
N MET A 96 22.94 -4.06 3.72
CA MET A 96 24.26 -4.37 4.27
C MET A 96 24.83 -5.72 3.73
N PRO A 97 24.92 -5.90 2.41
CA PRO A 97 25.27 -7.20 1.81
C PRO A 97 26.69 -7.65 2.17
N ASP A 98 27.64 -6.71 2.27
CA ASP A 98 29.05 -7.00 2.52
C ASP A 98 29.38 -7.13 4.02
N GLU A 99 28.63 -6.45 4.87
CA GLU A 99 28.87 -6.43 6.33
C GLU A 99 28.13 -7.57 7.03
N GLY A 100 27.14 -8.13 6.38
CA GLY A 100 26.23 -9.15 6.92
C GLY A 100 25.25 -8.56 7.94
N PHE A 101 24.22 -9.35 8.25
CA PHE A 101 23.17 -8.93 9.16
C PHE A 101 23.69 -8.79 10.60
N PRO A 102 23.41 -7.66 11.31
CA PRO A 102 23.82 -7.44 12.70
C PRO A 102 23.26 -8.53 13.64
N ARG A 103 24.10 -9.09 14.52
CA ARG A 103 23.75 -10.26 15.35
C ARG A 103 23.42 -9.94 16.80
N SER A 104 23.43 -8.66 17.18
CA SER A 104 23.10 -8.23 18.55
C SER A 104 22.23 -6.99 18.54
N VAL A 105 21.53 -6.74 19.63
CA VAL A 105 20.72 -5.53 19.84
C VAL A 105 21.59 -4.29 19.71
N ASP A 106 22.76 -4.28 20.36
CA ASP A 106 23.68 -3.13 20.33
C ASP A 106 24.16 -2.83 18.90
N ALA A 107 24.43 -3.87 18.11
CA ALA A 107 24.85 -3.70 16.71
C ALA A 107 23.71 -3.12 15.86
N LEU A 108 22.47 -3.53 16.09
CA LEU A 108 21.30 -2.95 15.41
C LEU A 108 21.02 -1.52 15.85
N VAL A 109 21.12 -1.21 17.14
CA VAL A 109 20.91 0.16 17.65
C VAL A 109 21.93 1.14 17.07
N ASN A 110 23.15 0.68 16.74
CA ASN A 110 24.17 1.52 16.11
C ASN A 110 23.89 1.86 14.63
N ILE A 111 22.98 1.18 13.97
CA ILE A 111 22.43 1.60 12.69
C ILE A 111 21.14 2.38 12.95
N ASP A 112 20.74 3.24 12.03
CA ASP A 112 19.50 4.01 12.19
C ASP A 112 18.27 3.11 11.92
N VAL A 113 17.94 2.23 12.90
CA VAL A 113 16.79 1.30 12.81
C VAL A 113 15.50 1.98 12.37
N PRO A 114 15.12 3.18 12.83
CA PRO A 114 13.95 3.90 12.37
C PRO A 114 13.87 4.10 10.85
N GLU A 115 15.00 4.16 10.13
CA GLU A 115 14.99 4.28 8.67
C GLU A 115 14.42 3.03 7.98
N PHE A 116 14.49 1.87 8.62
CA PHE A 116 13.99 0.59 8.11
C PHE A 116 12.58 0.26 8.60
N ILE A 117 11.98 1.11 9.43
CA ILE A 117 10.63 0.93 9.97
C ILE A 117 9.63 1.77 9.16
N PRO A 118 8.45 1.21 8.80
CA PRO A 118 7.39 1.98 8.15
C PRO A 118 7.02 3.24 8.94
N PRO A 119 6.70 4.36 8.26
CA PRO A 119 6.50 5.65 8.92
C PRO A 119 5.49 5.67 10.06
N ASN A 120 4.41 4.87 9.95
CA ASN A 120 3.35 4.75 10.97
C ASN A 120 3.78 3.95 12.21
N TRP A 121 4.91 3.22 12.14
CA TRP A 121 5.42 2.40 13.23
C TRP A 121 6.65 2.98 13.91
N ARG A 122 7.34 3.96 13.29
CA ARG A 122 8.65 4.48 13.75
C ARG A 122 8.67 4.93 15.19
N HIS A 123 7.57 5.49 15.68
CA HIS A 123 7.49 6.09 17.01
C HIS A 123 6.71 5.25 18.02
N THR A 124 6.34 4.02 17.68
CA THR A 124 5.57 3.15 18.56
C THR A 124 6.42 2.46 19.61
N LYS A 125 7.73 2.35 19.37
CA LYS A 125 8.70 1.66 20.26
C LYS A 125 10.05 2.37 20.23
N SER A 126 10.88 2.06 21.24
CA SER A 126 12.29 2.47 21.27
C SER A 126 13.13 1.71 20.23
N ALA A 127 14.34 2.22 19.93
CA ALA A 127 15.26 1.55 19.03
C ALA A 127 15.66 0.15 19.52
N GLU A 128 15.82 -0.01 20.85
CA GLU A 128 16.17 -1.29 21.49
C GLU A 128 15.03 -2.31 21.37
N GLU A 129 13.78 -1.88 21.60
CA GLU A 129 12.61 -2.74 21.46
C GLU A 129 12.44 -3.20 20.00
N TRP A 130 12.61 -2.29 19.04
CA TRP A 130 12.60 -2.65 17.61
C TRP A 130 13.75 -3.58 17.26
N ALA A 131 14.97 -3.33 17.76
CA ALA A 131 16.12 -4.19 17.50
C ALA A 131 15.89 -5.63 17.99
N GLN A 132 15.25 -5.82 19.16
CA GLN A 132 14.89 -7.16 19.67
C GLN A 132 13.90 -7.86 18.75
N LEU A 133 12.85 -7.17 18.31
CA LEU A 133 11.85 -7.72 17.40
C LEU A 133 12.46 -8.07 16.04
N ILE A 134 13.33 -7.20 15.51
CA ILE A 134 14.03 -7.40 14.22
C ILE A 134 14.96 -8.62 14.28
N LEU A 135 15.69 -8.85 15.38
CA LEU A 135 16.51 -10.06 15.55
C LEU A 135 15.65 -11.33 15.49
N GLY A 136 14.48 -11.31 16.17
CA GLY A 136 13.50 -12.40 16.10
C GLY A 136 12.95 -12.59 14.68
N GLY A 137 12.59 -11.50 14.01
CA GLY A 137 12.12 -11.48 12.62
C GLY A 137 13.16 -12.02 11.64
N ALA A 138 14.43 -11.59 11.78
CA ALA A 138 15.52 -12.04 10.93
C ALA A 138 15.70 -13.56 10.95
N SER A 139 15.53 -14.17 12.13
CA SER A 139 15.62 -15.62 12.26
C SER A 139 14.47 -16.35 11.58
N ARG A 140 13.25 -15.77 11.63
CA ARG A 140 12.07 -16.39 10.98
C ARG A 140 12.15 -16.33 9.45
N VAL A 141 12.60 -15.21 8.88
CA VAL A 141 12.69 -15.05 7.42
C VAL A 141 14.05 -15.44 6.84
N GLY A 142 15.02 -15.83 7.69
CA GLY A 142 16.37 -16.23 7.25
C GLY A 142 17.20 -15.05 6.71
N ALA A 143 16.92 -13.82 7.17
CA ALA A 143 17.69 -12.63 6.80
C ALA A 143 19.11 -12.61 7.40
N ASN A 144 19.33 -13.37 8.48
CA ASN A 144 20.62 -13.50 9.18
C ASN A 144 21.45 -14.70 8.72
N ALA A 145 21.06 -15.37 7.64
CA ALA A 145 21.83 -16.49 7.08
C ALA A 145 23.21 -16.00 6.57
N PRO A 146 24.30 -16.74 6.88
CA PRO A 146 25.66 -16.28 6.56
C PRO A 146 25.95 -16.21 5.06
N ASP A 147 25.25 -17.01 4.25
CA ASP A 147 25.44 -17.10 2.81
C ASP A 147 24.18 -16.63 2.05
N ALA A 148 23.41 -15.69 2.63
CA ALA A 148 22.21 -15.17 2.00
C ALA A 148 22.59 -14.37 0.74
N ASP A 149 22.10 -14.80 -0.41
CA ASP A 149 22.26 -14.07 -1.65
C ASP A 149 21.37 -12.83 -1.70
N LEU A 150 21.88 -11.74 -2.28
CA LEU A 150 21.17 -10.46 -2.36
C LEU A 150 19.84 -10.58 -3.10
N ASP A 151 19.84 -11.28 -4.23
CA ASP A 151 18.65 -11.47 -5.05
C ASP A 151 17.60 -12.31 -4.30
N ASP A 152 18.04 -13.33 -3.57
CA ASP A 152 17.17 -14.14 -2.70
C ASP A 152 16.55 -13.32 -1.57
N LEU A 153 17.31 -12.40 -0.94
CA LEU A 153 16.80 -11.51 0.09
C LEU A 153 15.76 -10.54 -0.45
N GLN A 154 15.98 -9.98 -1.65
CA GLN A 154 15.03 -9.11 -2.33
C GLN A 154 13.74 -9.86 -2.67
N LEU A 155 13.84 -11.08 -3.18
CA LEU A 155 12.67 -11.93 -3.47
C LEU A 155 11.91 -12.32 -2.22
N LYS A 156 12.59 -12.61 -1.11
CA LYS A 156 11.95 -12.86 0.20
C LYS A 156 11.18 -11.63 0.69
N LEU A 157 11.74 -10.42 0.56
CA LEU A 157 11.04 -9.20 0.94
C LEU A 157 9.76 -9.02 0.12
N ILE A 158 9.82 -9.19 -1.21
CA ILE A 158 8.65 -9.15 -2.08
C ILE A 158 7.63 -10.19 -1.64
N HIS A 159 8.07 -11.41 -1.34
CA HIS A 159 7.19 -12.49 -0.92
C HIS A 159 6.48 -12.18 0.39
N VAL A 160 7.21 -11.76 1.43
CA VAL A 160 6.62 -11.37 2.73
C VAL A 160 5.67 -10.19 2.57
N ALA A 161 6.08 -9.16 1.79
CA ALA A 161 5.24 -8.00 1.52
C ALA A 161 3.95 -8.38 0.78
N SER A 162 4.02 -9.31 -0.19
CA SER A 162 2.87 -9.73 -1.01
C SER A 162 1.82 -10.56 -0.24
N GLN A 163 2.17 -11.08 0.92
CA GLN A 163 1.22 -11.78 1.81
C GLN A 163 0.35 -10.81 2.61
N HIS A 164 0.67 -9.52 2.57
CA HIS A 164 -0.08 -8.51 3.29
C HIS A 164 -1.40 -8.19 2.58
N PRO A 165 -2.54 -8.09 3.33
CA PRO A 165 -3.86 -7.81 2.75
C PRO A 165 -3.91 -6.49 1.97
N TYR A 166 -2.97 -5.57 2.23
CA TYR A 166 -2.91 -4.27 1.56
C TYR A 166 -1.79 -4.15 0.53
N TYR A 167 -1.19 -5.26 0.12
CA TYR A 167 -0.14 -5.24 -0.90
C TYR A 167 -0.66 -4.70 -2.23
N GLY A 168 0.08 -3.73 -2.79
CA GLY A 168 -0.28 -3.07 -4.04
C GLY A 168 -1.51 -2.17 -3.97
N ALA A 169 -2.03 -1.88 -2.78
CA ALA A 169 -3.21 -1.04 -2.63
C ALA A 169 -2.98 0.40 -3.08
N HIS A 170 -3.96 0.94 -3.80
CA HIS A 170 -4.07 2.36 -4.13
C HIS A 170 -5.01 3.03 -3.15
N TRP A 171 -4.52 4.00 -2.38
CA TRP A 171 -5.25 4.65 -1.31
C TRP A 171 -5.82 5.99 -1.71
N PHE A 172 -7.08 6.25 -1.34
CA PHE A 172 -7.82 7.48 -1.61
C PHE A 172 -8.41 8.01 -0.32
N TYR A 173 -8.18 9.30 -0.06
CA TYR A 173 -8.85 9.97 1.03
C TYR A 173 -10.24 10.44 0.60
N CYS A 174 -11.26 10.05 1.36
CA CYS A 174 -12.64 10.31 1.05
C CYS A 174 -13.40 10.83 2.27
N HIS A 175 -14.43 11.63 2.03
CA HIS A 175 -15.38 12.02 3.05
C HIS A 175 -16.74 11.40 2.73
N ARG A 176 -17.29 10.61 3.65
CA ARG A 176 -18.61 9.98 3.53
C ARG A 176 -19.72 11.02 3.63
N VAL A 177 -20.67 10.99 2.71
CA VAL A 177 -21.76 11.98 2.60
C VAL A 177 -23.06 11.43 3.18
N ASN A 178 -23.46 10.21 2.80
CA ASN A 178 -24.74 9.65 3.20
C ASN A 178 -24.70 8.97 4.57
N ASP A 179 -25.86 8.93 5.24
CA ASP A 179 -26.07 8.36 6.56
C ASP A 179 -27.08 7.19 6.55
N GLN A 180 -27.35 6.64 5.37
CA GLN A 180 -28.23 5.50 5.17
C GLN A 180 -27.56 4.52 4.21
N PRO A 181 -27.70 3.21 4.41
CA PRO A 181 -28.32 2.54 5.57
C PRO A 181 -27.46 2.57 6.83
N GLU A 182 -27.89 1.89 7.91
CA GLU A 182 -27.23 1.89 9.21
C GLU A 182 -25.75 1.48 9.16
N ILE A 183 -25.40 0.50 8.31
CA ILE A 183 -24.01 0.09 8.11
C ILE A 183 -23.13 1.26 7.62
N VAL A 184 -23.65 2.11 6.78
CA VAL A 184 -22.94 3.31 6.30
C VAL A 184 -22.89 4.36 7.40
N ALA A 185 -23.99 4.57 8.15
CA ALA A 185 -24.04 5.51 9.25
C ALA A 185 -23.06 5.19 10.39
N ALA A 186 -22.76 3.90 10.61
CA ALA A 186 -21.80 3.44 11.61
C ALA A 186 -20.35 3.76 11.24
N MET A 187 -20.04 3.99 9.97
CA MET A 187 -18.70 4.36 9.54
C MET A 187 -18.37 5.81 9.90
N PRO A 188 -17.09 6.12 10.23
CA PRO A 188 -16.62 7.50 10.35
C PRO A 188 -16.92 8.35 9.11
N ARG A 189 -16.92 9.68 9.27
CA ARG A 189 -17.07 10.60 8.13
C ARG A 189 -15.85 10.61 7.21
N ASP A 190 -14.68 10.54 7.80
CA ASP A 190 -13.40 10.55 7.10
C ASP A 190 -12.89 9.13 6.95
N LEU A 191 -12.71 8.71 5.71
CA LEU A 191 -12.34 7.36 5.32
C LEU A 191 -11.10 7.36 4.44
N VAL A 192 -10.34 6.28 4.53
CA VAL A 192 -9.31 5.91 3.54
C VAL A 192 -9.81 4.68 2.79
N ILE A 193 -9.99 4.84 1.49
CA ILE A 193 -10.43 3.75 0.61
C ILE A 193 -9.24 3.21 -0.16
N GLY A 194 -9.01 1.91 -0.08
CA GLY A 194 -7.94 1.21 -0.80
C GLY A 194 -8.50 0.26 -1.84
N PHE A 195 -7.83 0.13 -2.98
CA PHE A 195 -8.12 -0.87 -4.00
C PHE A 195 -6.86 -1.66 -4.33
N ASN A 196 -6.94 -2.98 -4.26
CA ASN A 196 -5.89 -3.89 -4.68
C ASN A 196 -6.48 -5.14 -5.37
N ALA A 197 -5.71 -6.22 -5.51
CA ALA A 197 -6.17 -7.44 -6.16
C ALA A 197 -7.34 -8.13 -5.44
N ASP A 198 -7.44 -7.97 -4.11
CA ASP A 198 -8.47 -8.63 -3.29
C ASP A 198 -9.80 -7.86 -3.31
N GLY A 199 -9.77 -6.57 -3.70
CA GLY A 199 -10.96 -5.74 -3.76
C GLY A 199 -10.78 -4.34 -3.19
N MET A 200 -11.86 -3.86 -2.56
CA MET A 200 -11.94 -2.57 -1.90
C MET A 200 -11.82 -2.73 -0.39
N HIS A 201 -10.93 -1.96 0.21
CA HIS A 201 -10.73 -1.86 1.65
C HIS A 201 -11.19 -0.50 2.17
N ILE A 202 -11.97 -0.49 3.23
CA ILE A 202 -12.42 0.73 3.90
C ILE A 202 -11.74 0.80 5.26
N LEU A 203 -10.97 1.86 5.48
CA LEU A 203 -10.29 2.12 6.75
C LEU A 203 -10.78 3.44 7.35
N ASP A 204 -10.74 3.54 8.67
CA ASP A 204 -10.84 4.82 9.37
C ASP A 204 -9.66 5.72 8.99
N ALA A 205 -9.91 6.99 8.74
CA ALA A 205 -8.86 7.95 8.47
C ALA A 205 -8.12 8.44 9.72
N GLY A 206 -8.58 8.08 10.91
CA GLY A 206 -7.95 8.41 12.19
C GLY A 206 -6.60 7.73 12.42
N GLU A 207 -6.02 7.99 13.58
CA GLU A 207 -4.79 7.33 14.03
C GLU A 207 -5.02 5.82 14.13
N GLY A 208 -4.06 5.02 13.63
CA GLY A 208 -4.12 3.56 13.63
C GLY A 208 -4.86 2.94 12.46
N ARG A 209 -5.64 3.70 11.67
CA ARG A 209 -6.32 3.24 10.45
C ARG A 209 -7.01 1.90 10.60
N ALA A 210 -7.92 1.81 11.57
CA ALA A 210 -8.67 0.59 11.82
C ALA A 210 -9.40 0.14 10.54
N ALA A 211 -9.29 -1.14 10.21
CA ALA A 211 -10.05 -1.75 9.13
C ALA A 211 -11.54 -1.76 9.52
N LEU A 212 -12.40 -1.22 8.65
CA LEU A 212 -13.84 -1.14 8.86
C LEU A 212 -14.57 -2.20 8.04
N ALA A 213 -14.19 -2.37 6.76
CA ALA A 213 -14.79 -3.36 5.88
C ALA A 213 -13.87 -3.69 4.70
N THR A 214 -14.08 -4.85 4.10
CA THR A 214 -13.46 -5.27 2.84
C THR A 214 -14.52 -5.90 1.95
N PHE A 215 -14.55 -5.49 0.68
CA PHE A 215 -15.50 -5.99 -0.32
C PHE A 215 -14.73 -6.46 -1.56
N GLY A 216 -15.01 -7.68 -2.02
CA GLY A 216 -14.49 -8.17 -3.29
C GLY A 216 -15.07 -7.41 -4.49
N TYR A 217 -14.39 -7.48 -5.64
CA TYR A 217 -14.92 -6.85 -6.85
C TYR A 217 -16.27 -7.43 -7.30
N ALA A 218 -16.55 -8.69 -6.96
CA ALA A 218 -17.86 -9.33 -7.22
C ALA A 218 -19.00 -8.70 -6.41
N ASP A 219 -18.68 -8.07 -5.28
CA ASP A 219 -19.67 -7.43 -4.41
C ASP A 219 -19.95 -5.98 -4.84
N ILE A 220 -19.15 -5.41 -5.73
CA ILE A 220 -19.31 -4.04 -6.23
C ILE A 220 -20.13 -4.06 -7.51
N TYR A 221 -21.44 -3.86 -7.39
CA TYR A 221 -22.36 -3.92 -8.53
C TYR A 221 -22.26 -2.73 -9.47
N ARG A 222 -22.00 -1.56 -8.93
CA ARG A 222 -21.90 -0.32 -9.70
C ARG A 222 -20.99 0.67 -9.00
N TRP A 223 -20.24 1.40 -9.79
CA TRP A 223 -19.48 2.56 -9.32
C TRP A 223 -19.49 3.66 -10.36
N GLY A 224 -19.28 4.89 -9.90
CA GLY A 224 -19.18 6.05 -10.78
C GLY A 224 -19.12 7.34 -10.00
N GLY A 225 -18.96 8.43 -10.71
CA GLY A 225 -18.89 9.70 -10.02
C GLY A 225 -18.76 10.90 -10.95
N SER A 226 -18.67 12.05 -10.32
CA SER A 226 -18.38 13.35 -10.91
C SER A 226 -16.94 13.78 -10.62
N SER A 227 -16.61 15.04 -10.86
CA SER A 227 -15.29 15.60 -10.52
C SER A 227 -14.99 15.65 -9.02
N SER A 228 -16.01 15.55 -8.15
CA SER A 228 -15.86 15.71 -6.70
C SER A 228 -16.64 14.70 -5.86
N GLN A 229 -17.38 13.80 -6.49
CA GLN A 229 -18.19 12.81 -5.80
C GLN A 229 -18.02 11.45 -6.46
N PHE A 230 -17.95 10.40 -5.65
CA PHE A 230 -17.87 9.01 -6.08
C PHE A 230 -18.92 8.20 -5.34
N SER A 231 -19.68 7.37 -6.04
CA SER A 231 -20.65 6.46 -5.44
C SER A 231 -20.37 5.02 -5.81
N LEU A 232 -20.68 4.13 -4.88
CA LEU A 232 -20.60 2.69 -5.04
C LEU A 232 -21.92 2.07 -4.59
N ILE A 233 -22.42 1.09 -5.37
CA ILE A 233 -23.48 0.19 -4.94
C ILE A 233 -22.83 -1.15 -4.63
N ILE A 234 -22.89 -1.56 -3.38
CA ILE A 234 -22.17 -2.69 -2.81
C ILE A 234 -23.18 -3.72 -2.30
N TRP A 235 -22.94 -5.00 -2.57
CA TRP A 235 -23.67 -6.10 -1.97
C TRP A 235 -23.10 -6.42 -0.60
N ASP A 236 -23.98 -6.52 0.39
CA ASP A 236 -23.67 -6.98 1.72
C ASP A 236 -24.27 -8.37 1.93
N ALA A 237 -23.39 -9.37 2.08
CA ALA A 237 -23.80 -10.75 2.26
C ALA A 237 -24.42 -11.04 3.64
N GLU A 238 -24.16 -10.22 4.66
CA GLU A 238 -24.71 -10.39 6.01
C GLU A 238 -26.19 -9.99 6.06
N VAL A 239 -26.55 -8.93 5.33
CA VAL A 239 -27.94 -8.43 5.28
C VAL A 239 -28.67 -8.83 3.99
N GLU A 240 -28.01 -9.58 3.11
CA GLU A 240 -28.53 -10.05 1.80
C GLU A 240 -29.17 -8.91 0.97
N SER A 241 -28.56 -7.73 0.98
CA SER A 241 -29.04 -6.55 0.28
C SER A 241 -27.92 -5.66 -0.23
N THR A 242 -28.25 -4.76 -1.15
CA THR A 242 -27.30 -3.74 -1.60
C THR A 242 -27.46 -2.46 -0.80
N PHE A 243 -26.34 -1.76 -0.61
CA PHE A 243 -26.33 -0.41 -0.08
C PHE A 243 -25.52 0.52 -0.97
N GLU A 244 -25.81 1.81 -0.88
CA GLU A 244 -25.06 2.84 -1.57
C GLU A 244 -24.10 3.54 -0.59
N LEU A 245 -22.81 3.66 -0.97
CA LEU A 245 -21.80 4.45 -0.29
C LEU A 245 -21.45 5.66 -1.17
N ILE A 246 -21.73 6.87 -0.65
CA ILE A 246 -21.47 8.13 -1.35
C ILE A 246 -20.31 8.85 -0.68
N LEU A 247 -19.29 9.15 -1.48
CA LEU A 247 -18.02 9.73 -1.05
C LEU A 247 -17.75 11.05 -1.77
N THR A 248 -17.25 12.04 -1.05
CA THR A 248 -16.67 13.25 -1.64
C THR A 248 -15.15 13.08 -1.71
N THR A 249 -14.60 13.21 -2.90
CA THR A 249 -13.16 13.15 -3.18
C THR A 249 -12.82 13.88 -4.46
N ALA A 250 -11.64 14.47 -4.54
CA ALA A 250 -11.12 15.06 -5.78
C ALA A 250 -10.56 14.01 -6.75
N GLN A 251 -10.50 12.74 -6.34
CA GLN A 251 -9.87 11.64 -7.08
C GLN A 251 -10.89 10.60 -7.58
N ALA A 252 -12.16 10.98 -7.70
CA ALA A 252 -13.23 10.06 -8.14
C ALA A 252 -12.92 9.36 -9.48
N ALA A 253 -12.37 10.09 -10.44
CA ALA A 253 -11.98 9.52 -11.72
C ALA A 253 -10.81 8.53 -11.62
N ASP A 254 -9.85 8.79 -10.72
CA ASP A 254 -8.72 7.89 -10.48
C ASP A 254 -9.20 6.61 -9.76
N MET A 255 -10.15 6.72 -8.83
CA MET A 255 -10.81 5.57 -8.19
C MET A 255 -11.53 4.70 -9.21
N ALA A 256 -12.34 5.30 -10.08
CA ALA A 256 -13.04 4.55 -11.13
C ALA A 256 -12.07 3.81 -12.07
N ALA A 257 -10.99 4.47 -12.46
CA ALA A 257 -9.97 3.89 -13.34
C ALA A 257 -9.25 2.71 -12.66
N ILE A 258 -8.90 2.82 -11.38
CA ILE A 258 -8.17 1.74 -10.70
C ILE A 258 -9.05 0.49 -10.48
N ILE A 259 -10.34 0.66 -10.19
CA ILE A 259 -11.30 -0.45 -10.10
C ILE A 259 -11.35 -1.19 -11.45
N LEU A 260 -11.52 -0.45 -12.55
CA LEU A 260 -11.60 -1.03 -13.89
C LEU A 260 -10.31 -1.77 -14.26
N ASP A 261 -9.14 -1.18 -13.94
CA ASP A 261 -7.86 -1.79 -14.24
C ASP A 261 -7.65 -3.10 -13.48
N TYR A 262 -8.02 -3.17 -12.19
CA TYR A 262 -7.96 -4.42 -11.42
C TYR A 262 -8.93 -5.46 -11.97
N ILE A 263 -10.17 -5.10 -12.24
CA ILE A 263 -11.16 -6.05 -12.83
C ILE A 263 -10.63 -6.61 -14.14
N ASN A 264 -10.14 -5.76 -15.06
CA ASN A 264 -9.60 -6.21 -16.33
C ASN A 264 -8.37 -7.11 -16.15
N ALA A 265 -7.48 -6.78 -15.21
CA ALA A 265 -6.29 -7.57 -14.94
C ALA A 265 -6.64 -8.95 -14.35
N ILE A 266 -7.62 -9.00 -13.44
CA ILE A 266 -8.10 -10.25 -12.84
C ILE A 266 -8.77 -11.12 -13.91
N MET A 267 -9.65 -10.56 -14.74
CA MET A 267 -10.31 -11.28 -15.85
C MET A 267 -9.28 -11.84 -16.83
N ALA A 268 -8.28 -11.04 -17.21
CA ALA A 268 -7.20 -11.51 -18.08
C ALA A 268 -6.39 -12.65 -17.47
N ALA A 269 -6.12 -12.59 -16.16
CA ALA A 269 -5.38 -13.63 -15.45
C ALA A 269 -6.16 -14.92 -15.24
N THR A 270 -7.51 -14.85 -15.16
CA THR A 270 -8.40 -16.01 -14.98
C THR A 270 -8.89 -16.61 -16.29
N GLY A 271 -8.58 -15.99 -17.44
CA GLY A 271 -9.01 -16.45 -18.75
C GLY A 271 -10.51 -16.28 -19.02
N VAL A 272 -11.21 -15.49 -18.22
CA VAL A 272 -12.59 -15.09 -18.43
C VAL A 272 -12.61 -13.91 -19.40
N ASN A 273 -13.04 -14.15 -20.63
CA ASN A 273 -13.26 -13.12 -21.68
C ASN A 273 -14.71 -12.67 -21.69
#